data_ceb742d18a40f0b6fa15fc3f2da28c5d
#
_entry.id   ceb742d18a40f0b6fa15fc3f2da28c5d
#
_cell.length_a   1.000
_cell.length_b   1.000
_cell.length_c   1.000
_cell.angle_alpha   90.00
_cell.angle_beta   90.00
_cell.angle_gamma   90.00
#
_symmetry.space_group_name_H-M   'P 1'
#
loop_
_entity.id
_entity.type
_entity.pdbx_description
1 polymer ?
#
loop_
_entity_poly.entity_id
_entity_poly.type
_entity_poly.pdbx_seq_one_letter_code
_entity_poly.pdbx_strand_id
1 'polypeptide(L)'
;MRVGIALIESYRFSNDPKELGIGGLAARARCIEDLGFDGILSSETAGHDPFFPLLIAAEHTTRIRLATGVAIAFPRAPMVVAQMAWDLQRLSAGRFTLGLGTQVKGHNERRYGVPWTSAPGPRMREYLACLRAIFQSFQHPDAPRWFEGEHYRFAMLPPVFAPEPIAQPQLPIHIAAVNPYMSRLAGEACDGVFAHPICTPNYVREVILPTVAAGARAAGHPASDVEIVHAPIIVTGRDSAEIEREKHLHKRRVAFYASTRTYHPVFELHGWTDLAMRLHALSREGRWDDMTKLIPEQMAAEFATIAPLDELGDALREKWGGLLTTLNLPTDLPLGTDEERSRVRRIVETLQRA
;
A
#
# COMPACT_ATOMS: atom_id res chain seq x y z
N MET A 1 -17.25 -3.64 -2.81
CA MET A 1 -15.83 -3.24 -2.68
C MET A 1 -15.19 -4.08 -1.57
N ARG A 2 -13.96 -4.61 -1.76
CA ARG A 2 -13.25 -5.34 -0.69
C ARG A 2 -12.72 -4.37 0.36
N VAL A 3 -12.60 -4.84 1.60
CA VAL A 3 -12.14 -4.05 2.73
C VAL A 3 -10.93 -4.71 3.38
N GLY A 4 -9.82 -4.01 3.38
CA GLY A 4 -8.59 -4.44 4.06
C GLY A 4 -8.26 -3.56 5.27
N ILE A 5 -7.30 -4.00 6.06
CA ILE A 5 -6.75 -3.24 7.19
C ILE A 5 -5.26 -3.57 7.38
N ALA A 6 -4.46 -2.62 7.81
CA ALA A 6 -3.08 -2.90 8.16
C ALA A 6 -2.97 -3.62 9.51
N LEU A 7 -2.06 -4.61 9.60
CA LEU A 7 -1.87 -5.42 10.81
C LEU A 7 -1.12 -4.64 11.90
N ILE A 8 -0.15 -3.82 11.49
CA ILE A 8 0.69 -3.01 12.38
C ILE A 8 0.59 -1.56 11.95
N GLU A 9 0.45 -0.66 12.91
CA GLU A 9 0.40 0.77 12.68
C GLU A 9 1.77 1.36 12.35
N SER A 10 1.80 2.26 11.37
CA SER A 10 3.05 2.86 10.87
C SER A 10 3.60 4.03 11.72
N TYR A 11 2.83 4.60 12.65
CA TYR A 11 3.21 5.85 13.32
C TYR A 11 2.99 5.89 14.84
N ARG A 12 2.33 4.89 15.41
CA ARG A 12 2.10 4.78 16.86
C ARG A 12 2.38 3.36 17.28
N PHE A 13 3.57 3.11 17.79
CA PHE A 13 3.85 1.85 18.46
C PHE A 13 3.20 1.87 19.83
N SER A 14 2.35 0.90 20.09
CA SER A 14 2.22 0.43 21.46
C SER A 14 3.61 -0.05 21.89
N ASN A 15 4.17 0.55 22.93
CA ASN A 15 5.40 0.06 23.54
C ASN A 15 5.11 -1.19 24.38
N ASP A 16 3.90 -1.76 24.32
CA ASP A 16 3.56 -3.00 25.02
C ASP A 16 4.07 -4.20 24.22
N PRO A 17 5.11 -4.91 24.72
CA PRO A 17 5.63 -6.10 24.05
C PRO A 17 4.59 -7.21 23.85
N LYS A 18 3.47 -7.19 24.60
CA LYS A 18 2.39 -8.15 24.46
C LYS A 18 1.57 -7.92 23.18
N GLU A 19 1.42 -6.67 22.76
CA GLU A 19 0.68 -6.32 21.52
C GLU A 19 1.51 -6.55 20.27
N LEU A 20 2.82 -6.30 20.34
CA LEU A 20 3.76 -6.46 19.21
C LEU A 20 4.44 -7.84 19.19
N GLY A 21 4.28 -8.65 20.21
CA GLY A 21 4.77 -10.02 20.24
C GLY A 21 3.98 -10.92 19.28
N ILE A 22 4.56 -12.08 18.95
CA ILE A 22 3.95 -13.08 18.06
C ILE A 22 2.49 -13.39 18.47
N GLY A 23 2.25 -13.57 19.78
CA GLY A 23 0.91 -13.86 20.31
C GLY A 23 -0.09 -12.72 20.10
N GLY A 24 0.34 -11.47 20.25
CA GLY A 24 -0.49 -10.28 20.00
C GLY A 24 -0.84 -10.12 18.52
N LEU A 25 0.14 -10.28 17.62
CA LEU A 25 -0.07 -10.24 16.18
C LEU A 25 -1.01 -11.37 15.71
N ALA A 26 -0.84 -12.57 16.24
CA ALA A 26 -1.71 -13.72 15.96
C ALA A 26 -3.16 -13.47 16.39
N ALA A 27 -3.35 -12.96 17.62
CA ALA A 27 -4.68 -12.63 18.13
C ALA A 27 -5.35 -11.52 17.31
N ARG A 28 -4.60 -10.49 16.93
CA ARG A 28 -5.10 -9.40 16.08
C ARG A 28 -5.47 -9.89 14.68
N ALA A 29 -4.65 -10.73 14.06
CA ALA A 29 -4.94 -11.30 12.72
C ALA A 29 -6.25 -12.11 12.74
N ARG A 30 -6.46 -12.97 13.75
CA ARG A 30 -7.73 -13.70 13.94
C ARG A 30 -8.91 -12.76 14.14
N CYS A 31 -8.77 -11.76 15.02
CA CYS A 31 -9.82 -10.78 15.26
C CYS A 31 -10.23 -10.05 13.97
N ILE A 32 -9.27 -9.64 13.13
CA ILE A 32 -9.51 -9.00 11.84
C ILE A 32 -10.27 -9.96 10.90
N GLU A 33 -9.87 -11.22 10.81
CA GLU A 33 -10.57 -12.21 9.99
C GLU A 33 -12.00 -12.46 10.49
N ASP A 34 -12.22 -12.55 11.80
CA ASP A 34 -13.53 -12.75 12.42
C ASP A 34 -14.46 -11.55 12.27
N LEU A 35 -13.91 -10.34 12.11
CA LEU A 35 -14.67 -9.13 11.82
C LEU A 35 -15.14 -9.04 10.37
N GLY A 36 -14.70 -9.95 9.49
CA GLY A 36 -15.14 -10.03 8.12
C GLY A 36 -14.31 -9.19 7.12
N PHE A 37 -13.13 -8.73 7.51
CA PHE A 37 -12.22 -8.09 6.56
C PHE A 37 -11.80 -9.06 5.45
N ASP A 38 -11.58 -8.51 4.25
CA ASP A 38 -11.12 -9.28 3.08
C ASP A 38 -9.61 -9.39 3.01
N GLY A 39 -8.87 -8.49 3.67
CA GLY A 39 -7.41 -8.45 3.57
C GLY A 39 -6.69 -7.85 4.77
N ILE A 40 -5.49 -8.34 5.01
CA ILE A 40 -4.50 -7.81 5.96
C ILE A 40 -3.31 -7.28 5.18
N LEU A 41 -2.88 -6.05 5.50
CA LEU A 41 -1.67 -5.45 4.96
C LEU A 41 -0.58 -5.33 6.02
N SER A 42 0.67 -5.45 5.57
CA SER A 42 1.84 -5.09 6.36
C SER A 42 2.74 -4.14 5.58
N SER A 43 3.14 -3.02 6.21
CA SER A 43 3.90 -1.94 5.56
C SER A 43 5.31 -1.81 6.14
N GLU A 44 6.29 -1.64 5.25
CA GLU A 44 7.68 -1.37 5.66
C GLU A 44 7.92 0.08 6.12
N THR A 45 7.01 0.99 5.81
CA THR A 45 7.17 2.40 6.16
C THR A 45 7.24 2.65 7.68
N ALA A 46 6.72 1.72 8.45
CA ALA A 46 6.69 1.72 9.91
C ALA A 46 8.03 1.39 10.59
N GLY A 47 9.07 1.04 9.83
CA GLY A 47 10.35 0.61 10.42
C GLY A 47 10.43 -0.86 10.76
N HIS A 48 9.48 -1.67 10.26
CA HIS A 48 9.46 -3.13 10.36
C HIS A 48 9.66 -3.77 9.00
N ASP A 49 10.15 -5.01 9.01
CA ASP A 49 10.07 -5.86 7.83
C ASP A 49 8.60 -6.25 7.58
N PRO A 50 8.06 -6.09 6.36
CA PRO A 50 6.65 -6.31 6.09
C PRO A 50 6.28 -7.80 5.98
N PHE A 51 7.24 -8.70 5.80
CA PHE A 51 6.96 -10.14 5.57
C PHE A 51 6.72 -10.91 6.88
N PHE A 52 7.46 -10.62 7.95
CA PHE A 52 7.33 -11.35 9.21
C PHE A 52 5.93 -11.27 9.84
N PRO A 53 5.27 -10.10 9.93
CA PRO A 53 3.89 -10.03 10.43
C PRO A 53 2.91 -10.81 9.58
N LEU A 54 3.12 -10.87 8.26
CA LEU A 54 2.27 -11.62 7.34
C LEU A 54 2.47 -13.13 7.46
N LEU A 55 3.68 -13.59 7.81
CA LEU A 55 3.91 -15.00 8.12
C LEU A 55 3.12 -15.44 9.35
N ILE A 56 3.10 -14.61 10.40
CA ILE A 56 2.29 -14.86 11.61
C ILE A 56 0.79 -14.87 11.24
N ALA A 57 0.33 -13.92 10.44
CA ALA A 57 -1.06 -13.87 9.99
C ALA A 57 -1.42 -15.09 9.12
N ALA A 58 -0.52 -15.54 8.22
CA ALA A 58 -0.73 -16.72 7.38
C ALA A 58 -1.01 -17.98 8.19
N GLU A 59 -0.22 -18.18 9.26
CA GLU A 59 -0.35 -19.34 10.17
C GLU A 59 -1.63 -19.31 11.00
N HIS A 60 -2.13 -18.11 11.34
CA HIS A 60 -3.23 -17.95 12.29
C HIS A 60 -4.57 -17.52 11.65
N THR A 61 -4.64 -17.52 10.32
CA THR A 61 -5.86 -17.21 9.54
C THR A 61 -6.03 -18.21 8.40
N THR A 62 -7.26 -18.34 7.89
CA THR A 62 -7.58 -19.37 6.89
C THR A 62 -8.17 -18.84 5.59
N ARG A 63 -8.75 -17.64 5.61
CA ARG A 63 -9.50 -17.06 4.47
C ARG A 63 -8.96 -15.73 4.01
N ILE A 64 -8.53 -14.89 4.95
CA ILE A 64 -8.17 -13.51 4.68
C ILE A 64 -6.95 -13.39 3.75
N ARG A 65 -7.01 -12.49 2.80
CA ARG A 65 -5.89 -12.17 1.90
C ARG A 65 -4.79 -11.46 2.66
N LEU A 66 -3.55 -11.66 2.26
CA LEU A 66 -2.37 -11.08 2.90
C LEU A 66 -1.59 -10.29 1.86
N ALA A 67 -1.16 -9.07 2.17
CA ALA A 67 -0.38 -8.28 1.23
C ALA A 67 0.71 -7.45 1.92
N THR A 68 1.87 -7.35 1.28
CA THR A 68 2.78 -6.24 1.62
C THR A 68 2.21 -4.94 1.05
N GLY A 69 2.03 -3.92 1.86
CA GLY A 69 1.46 -2.65 1.43
C GLY A 69 2.28 -1.43 1.85
N VAL A 70 3.53 -1.30 1.39
CA VAL A 70 4.32 -2.08 0.45
C VAL A 70 5.67 -2.51 1.04
N ALA A 71 6.33 -3.51 0.45
CA ALA A 71 7.74 -3.77 0.65
C ALA A 71 8.57 -2.86 -0.26
N ILE A 72 9.71 -2.35 0.23
CA ILE A 72 10.59 -1.49 -0.55
C ILE A 72 11.47 -2.36 -1.46
N ALA A 73 11.33 -2.19 -2.77
CA ALA A 73 11.95 -3.06 -3.77
C ALA A 73 13.47 -2.87 -3.87
N PHE A 74 13.94 -1.63 -4.03
CA PHE A 74 15.33 -1.38 -4.44
C PHE A 74 16.42 -1.77 -3.46
N PRO A 75 16.21 -1.77 -2.14
CA PRO A 75 17.16 -2.33 -1.18
C PRO A 75 17.27 -3.85 -1.19
N ARG A 76 16.35 -4.55 -1.85
CA ARG A 76 16.30 -6.01 -1.92
C ARG A 76 16.55 -6.51 -3.33
N ALA A 77 17.45 -7.50 -3.48
CA ALA A 77 17.60 -8.18 -4.78
C ALA A 77 16.30 -8.91 -5.14
N PRO A 78 15.90 -8.95 -6.44
CA PRO A 78 14.70 -9.66 -6.87
C PRO A 78 14.64 -11.12 -6.38
N MET A 79 15.77 -11.84 -6.37
CA MET A 79 15.84 -13.22 -5.86
C MET A 79 15.43 -13.32 -4.38
N VAL A 80 15.91 -12.41 -3.54
CA VAL A 80 15.58 -12.40 -2.09
C VAL A 80 14.08 -12.17 -1.88
N VAL A 81 13.48 -11.23 -2.62
CA VAL A 81 12.03 -10.98 -2.56
C VAL A 81 11.26 -12.14 -3.12
N ALA A 82 11.74 -12.77 -4.20
CA ALA A 82 11.08 -13.93 -4.81
C ALA A 82 11.01 -15.12 -3.84
N GLN A 83 12.08 -15.41 -3.10
CA GLN A 83 12.09 -16.48 -2.09
C GLN A 83 11.07 -16.20 -0.97
N MET A 84 11.08 -15.00 -0.39
CA MET A 84 10.14 -14.63 0.67
C MET A 84 8.68 -14.67 0.17
N ALA A 85 8.42 -14.18 -1.03
CA ALA A 85 7.09 -14.16 -1.61
C ALA A 85 6.59 -15.57 -1.95
N TRP A 86 7.47 -16.43 -2.46
CA TRP A 86 7.16 -17.84 -2.78
C TRP A 86 6.80 -18.63 -1.54
N ASP A 87 7.59 -18.48 -0.47
CA ASP A 87 7.28 -19.12 0.81
C ASP A 87 5.96 -18.64 1.41
N LEU A 88 5.70 -17.33 1.42
CA LEU A 88 4.42 -16.82 1.89
C LEU A 88 3.23 -17.27 1.03
N GLN A 89 3.39 -17.33 -0.29
CA GLN A 89 2.36 -17.85 -1.19
C GLN A 89 2.02 -19.32 -0.87
N ARG A 90 3.04 -20.14 -0.68
CA ARG A 90 2.89 -21.54 -0.28
C ARG A 90 2.24 -21.68 1.08
N LEU A 91 2.78 -21.01 2.11
CA LEU A 91 2.33 -21.11 3.50
C LEU A 91 0.92 -20.54 3.70
N SER A 92 0.55 -19.52 2.95
CA SER A 92 -0.80 -18.97 2.97
C SER A 92 -1.80 -19.70 2.06
N ALA A 93 -1.41 -20.77 1.38
CA ALA A 93 -2.24 -21.50 0.41
C ALA A 93 -2.81 -20.56 -0.69
N GLY A 94 -1.96 -19.69 -1.25
CA GLY A 94 -2.33 -18.81 -2.36
C GLY A 94 -2.99 -17.47 -1.98
N ARG A 95 -3.04 -17.12 -0.69
CA ARG A 95 -3.68 -15.88 -0.22
C ARG A 95 -2.76 -14.65 -0.24
N PHE A 96 -1.48 -14.79 -0.59
CA PHE A 96 -0.50 -13.71 -0.55
C PHE A 96 -0.49 -12.88 -1.84
N THR A 97 -0.33 -11.57 -1.69
CA THR A 97 -0.10 -10.58 -2.75
C THR A 97 1.17 -9.80 -2.44
N LEU A 98 2.10 -9.73 -3.39
CA LEU A 98 3.33 -8.98 -3.24
C LEU A 98 3.13 -7.52 -3.66
N GLY A 99 3.00 -6.62 -2.71
CA GLY A 99 2.98 -5.19 -2.95
C GLY A 99 4.36 -4.57 -2.83
N LEU A 100 4.81 -3.86 -3.86
CA LEU A 100 6.14 -3.27 -3.99
C LEU A 100 6.09 -1.75 -4.15
N GLY A 101 7.06 -1.07 -3.57
CA GLY A 101 7.28 0.36 -3.76
C GLY A 101 8.74 0.72 -4.02
N THR A 102 8.98 1.81 -4.74
CA THR A 102 10.35 2.28 -5.04
C THR A 102 10.99 3.00 -3.88
N GLN A 103 10.21 3.54 -2.97
CA GLN A 103 10.61 4.57 -2.01
C GLN A 103 11.18 5.81 -2.72
N VAL A 104 11.41 6.91 -2.00
CA VAL A 104 12.01 8.13 -2.54
C VAL A 104 13.55 8.08 -2.48
N LYS A 105 14.22 8.86 -3.35
CA LYS A 105 15.68 8.91 -3.47
C LYS A 105 16.38 9.05 -2.11
N GLY A 106 15.97 10.02 -1.30
CA GLY A 106 16.65 10.31 -0.03
C GLY A 106 16.61 9.16 0.97
N HIS A 107 15.55 8.35 0.98
CA HIS A 107 15.48 7.15 1.81
C HIS A 107 16.33 6.01 1.24
N ASN A 108 16.32 5.79 -0.07
CA ASN A 108 17.19 4.78 -0.68
C ASN A 108 18.66 5.05 -0.36
N GLU A 109 19.14 6.28 -0.59
CA GLU A 109 20.56 6.61 -0.39
C GLU A 109 20.96 6.70 1.08
N ARG A 110 20.17 7.37 1.92
CA ARG A 110 20.60 7.72 3.29
C ARG A 110 20.10 6.78 4.38
N ARG A 111 19.03 6.01 4.12
CA ARG A 111 18.48 5.05 5.07
C ARG A 111 18.83 3.61 4.70
N TYR A 112 18.78 3.27 3.42
CA TYR A 112 19.03 1.91 2.93
C TYR A 112 20.42 1.73 2.32
N GLY A 113 21.20 2.80 2.10
CA GLY A 113 22.54 2.72 1.52
C GLY A 113 22.55 2.30 0.03
N VAL A 114 21.44 2.46 -0.68
CA VAL A 114 21.30 2.05 -2.08
C VAL A 114 21.49 3.25 -3.00
N PRO A 115 22.47 3.23 -3.92
CA PRO A 115 22.68 4.31 -4.87
C PRO A 115 21.46 4.54 -5.78
N TRP A 116 21.15 5.81 -6.02
CA TRP A 116 20.11 6.22 -6.96
C TRP A 116 20.72 6.52 -8.32
N THR A 117 20.95 5.47 -9.09
CA THR A 117 21.71 5.54 -10.38
C THR A 117 20.84 5.80 -11.60
N SER A 118 19.51 5.65 -11.49
CA SER A 118 18.59 5.74 -12.62
C SER A 118 17.20 6.22 -12.21
N ALA A 119 16.36 6.52 -13.21
CA ALA A 119 14.94 6.79 -12.97
C ALA A 119 14.23 5.57 -12.36
N PRO A 120 13.35 5.76 -11.35
CA PRO A 120 12.75 4.64 -10.62
C PRO A 120 11.80 3.79 -11.47
N GLY A 121 11.14 4.38 -12.45
CA GLY A 121 10.16 3.67 -13.30
C GLY A 121 10.78 2.58 -14.17
N PRO A 122 11.77 2.87 -15.03
CA PRO A 122 12.49 1.85 -15.81
C PRO A 122 13.11 0.77 -14.92
N ARG A 123 13.74 1.14 -13.81
CA ARG A 123 14.31 0.19 -12.86
C ARG A 123 13.25 -0.72 -12.22
N MET A 124 12.06 -0.19 -11.89
CA MET A 124 10.95 -1.01 -11.37
C MET A 124 10.43 -1.96 -12.46
N ARG A 125 10.34 -1.53 -13.70
CA ARG A 125 9.96 -2.39 -14.84
C ARG A 125 10.87 -3.62 -14.94
N GLU A 126 12.18 -3.42 -14.88
CA GLU A 126 13.14 -4.53 -14.89
C GLU A 126 13.03 -5.41 -13.65
N TYR A 127 12.81 -4.80 -12.48
CA TYR A 127 12.61 -5.53 -11.23
C TYR A 127 11.43 -6.51 -11.34
N LEU A 128 10.30 -6.04 -11.87
CA LEU A 128 9.11 -6.86 -12.09
C LEU A 128 9.35 -7.98 -13.10
N ALA A 129 10.00 -7.67 -14.22
CA ALA A 129 10.32 -8.66 -15.25
C ALA A 129 11.26 -9.76 -14.70
N CYS A 130 12.26 -9.36 -13.90
CA CYS A 130 13.17 -10.29 -13.24
C CYS A 130 12.43 -11.17 -12.22
N LEU A 131 11.53 -10.61 -11.40
CA LEU A 131 10.69 -11.38 -10.47
C LEU A 131 9.81 -12.41 -11.20
N ARG A 132 9.13 -12.01 -12.28
CA ARG A 132 8.29 -12.92 -13.08
C ARG A 132 9.12 -14.06 -13.68
N ALA A 133 10.35 -13.79 -14.15
CA ALA A 133 11.28 -14.81 -14.64
C ALA A 133 11.69 -15.79 -13.53
N ILE A 134 11.97 -15.30 -12.33
CA ILE A 134 12.32 -16.12 -11.16
C ILE A 134 11.14 -16.99 -10.76
N PHE A 135 9.90 -16.45 -10.61
CA PHE A 135 8.71 -17.23 -10.26
C PHE A 135 8.40 -18.33 -11.28
N GLN A 136 8.56 -18.04 -12.60
CA GLN A 136 8.42 -19.07 -13.62
C GLN A 136 9.46 -20.17 -13.50
N SER A 137 10.71 -19.80 -13.19
CA SER A 137 11.79 -20.78 -12.96
C SER A 137 11.59 -21.60 -11.70
N PHE A 138 11.01 -21.04 -10.65
CA PHE A 138 10.64 -21.78 -9.44
C PHE A 138 9.54 -22.80 -9.72
N GLN A 139 8.54 -22.43 -10.54
CA GLN A 139 7.47 -23.36 -10.91
C GLN A 139 7.90 -24.42 -11.93
N HIS A 140 8.87 -24.10 -12.79
CA HIS A 140 9.36 -24.94 -13.87
C HIS A 140 10.89 -25.06 -13.82
N PRO A 141 11.46 -25.73 -12.81
CA PRO A 141 12.92 -25.77 -12.60
C PRO A 141 13.68 -26.46 -13.74
N ASP A 142 13.03 -27.39 -14.47
CA ASP A 142 13.60 -28.04 -15.64
C ASP A 142 13.64 -27.17 -16.90
N ALA A 143 12.92 -26.05 -16.90
CA ALA A 143 12.86 -25.08 -18.01
C ALA A 143 12.98 -23.65 -17.47
N PRO A 144 14.10 -23.27 -16.84
CA PRO A 144 14.26 -21.98 -16.19
C PRO A 144 14.23 -20.85 -17.20
N ARG A 145 13.59 -19.74 -16.81
CA ARG A 145 13.52 -18.52 -17.60
C ARG A 145 14.52 -17.49 -17.08
N TRP A 146 15.54 -17.23 -17.86
CA TRP A 146 16.58 -16.27 -17.50
C TRP A 146 16.16 -14.84 -17.79
N PHE A 147 16.77 -13.89 -17.07
CA PHE A 147 16.57 -12.46 -17.26
C PHE A 147 17.92 -11.74 -17.24
N GLU A 148 18.12 -10.83 -18.20
CA GLU A 148 19.29 -9.94 -18.25
C GLU A 148 18.82 -8.54 -18.65
N GLY A 149 19.00 -7.57 -17.77
CA GLY A 149 18.66 -6.17 -17.93
C GLY A 149 19.81 -5.25 -17.55
N GLU A 150 19.57 -3.96 -17.56
CA GLU A 150 20.55 -2.94 -17.17
C GLU A 150 20.81 -2.96 -15.64
N HIS A 151 19.77 -3.22 -14.85
CA HIS A 151 19.83 -3.13 -13.39
C HIS A 151 19.83 -4.49 -12.69
N TYR A 152 19.24 -5.51 -13.30
CA TYR A 152 19.07 -6.81 -12.67
C TYR A 152 19.43 -7.95 -13.63
N ARG A 153 19.98 -9.02 -13.04
CA ARG A 153 20.33 -10.23 -13.79
C ARG A 153 19.92 -11.46 -13.00
N PHE A 154 19.28 -12.42 -13.68
CA PHE A 154 19.00 -13.76 -13.18
C PHE A 154 19.44 -14.77 -14.24
N ALA A 155 20.55 -15.45 -14.02
CA ALA A 155 21.22 -16.30 -15.02
C ALA A 155 21.66 -17.64 -14.47
N MET A 156 21.27 -17.98 -13.21
CA MET A 156 21.65 -19.24 -12.58
C MET A 156 20.62 -19.68 -11.55
N LEU A 157 20.18 -20.93 -11.62
CA LEU A 157 19.35 -21.60 -10.61
C LEU A 157 19.73 -23.09 -10.57
N PRO A 158 20.79 -23.47 -9.83
CA PRO A 158 21.12 -24.88 -9.65
C PRO A 158 19.97 -25.61 -8.96
N PRO A 159 19.70 -26.90 -9.30
CA PRO A 159 18.55 -27.65 -8.75
C PRO A 159 18.48 -27.67 -7.22
N VAL A 160 19.64 -27.71 -6.54
CA VAL A 160 19.73 -27.70 -5.07
C VAL A 160 19.23 -26.38 -4.43
N PHE A 161 19.14 -25.30 -5.20
CA PHE A 161 18.65 -23.98 -4.76
C PHE A 161 17.27 -23.62 -5.33
N ALA A 162 16.72 -24.47 -6.18
CA ALA A 162 15.36 -24.27 -6.68
C ALA A 162 14.36 -24.75 -5.62
N PRO A 163 13.38 -23.90 -5.21
CA PRO A 163 12.30 -24.36 -4.35
C PRO A 163 11.39 -25.33 -5.12
N GLU A 164 10.66 -26.16 -4.38
CA GLU A 164 9.63 -27.00 -4.97
C GLU A 164 8.51 -26.16 -5.62
N PRO A 165 7.95 -26.60 -6.75
CA PRO A 165 6.76 -26.04 -7.34
C PRO A 165 5.60 -25.99 -6.33
N ILE A 166 4.72 -25.00 -6.45
CA ILE A 166 3.59 -24.80 -5.54
C ILE A 166 2.25 -24.92 -6.26
N ALA A 167 1.19 -25.25 -5.52
CA ALA A 167 -0.14 -25.45 -6.08
C ALA A 167 -0.78 -24.15 -6.62
N GLN A 168 -0.40 -22.97 -6.07
CA GLN A 168 -0.89 -21.66 -6.47
C GLN A 168 0.27 -20.77 -6.97
N PRO A 169 0.86 -21.04 -8.14
CA PRO A 169 2.06 -20.36 -8.63
C PRO A 169 1.80 -18.94 -9.14
N GLN A 170 0.54 -18.59 -9.39
CA GLN A 170 0.15 -17.24 -9.80
C GLN A 170 0.16 -16.30 -8.59
N LEU A 171 1.33 -15.72 -8.31
CA LEU A 171 1.52 -14.79 -7.22
C LEU A 171 1.21 -13.38 -7.73
N PRO A 172 0.12 -12.73 -7.23
CA PRO A 172 -0.21 -11.37 -7.64
C PRO A 172 0.86 -10.37 -7.21
N ILE A 173 1.20 -9.45 -8.10
CA ILE A 173 2.12 -8.35 -7.82
C ILE A 173 1.38 -7.02 -7.99
N HIS A 174 1.40 -6.21 -6.94
CA HIS A 174 0.91 -4.82 -6.97
C HIS A 174 2.09 -3.85 -6.81
N ILE A 175 1.99 -2.66 -7.38
CA ILE A 175 3.00 -1.61 -7.16
C ILE A 175 2.38 -0.32 -6.64
N ALA A 176 3.11 0.38 -5.78
CA ALA A 176 2.70 1.72 -5.33
C ALA A 176 2.86 2.73 -6.46
N ALA A 177 1.82 3.53 -6.68
CA ALA A 177 1.84 4.59 -7.66
C ALA A 177 1.17 5.88 -7.15
N VAL A 178 1.69 7.00 -7.60
CA VAL A 178 1.06 8.31 -7.53
C VAL A 178 1.13 9.00 -8.90
N ASN A 179 2.22 8.80 -9.63
CA ASN A 179 2.46 9.46 -10.92
C ASN A 179 2.05 8.58 -12.12
N PRO A 180 1.73 9.18 -13.28
CA PRO A 180 1.24 8.47 -14.46
C PRO A 180 2.15 7.32 -14.93
N TYR A 181 3.49 7.48 -14.88
CA TYR A 181 4.40 6.41 -15.32
C TYR A 181 4.19 5.12 -14.52
N MET A 182 4.17 5.21 -13.17
CA MET A 182 4.02 4.03 -12.31
C MET A 182 2.61 3.44 -12.41
N SER A 183 1.58 4.28 -12.55
CA SER A 183 0.20 3.84 -12.76
C SER A 183 0.04 3.10 -14.09
N ARG A 184 0.70 3.60 -15.14
CA ARG A 184 0.74 2.91 -16.44
C ARG A 184 1.48 1.59 -16.35
N LEU A 185 2.64 1.56 -15.69
CA LEU A 185 3.41 0.34 -15.47
C LEU A 185 2.61 -0.70 -14.67
N ALA A 186 1.83 -0.27 -13.67
CA ALA A 186 0.91 -1.16 -12.95
C ALA A 186 -0.09 -1.81 -13.92
N GLY A 187 -0.70 -1.01 -14.79
CA GLY A 187 -1.60 -1.52 -15.83
C GLY A 187 -0.92 -2.45 -16.84
N GLU A 188 0.35 -2.22 -17.17
CA GLU A 188 1.06 -3.02 -18.17
C GLU A 188 1.59 -4.37 -17.61
N ALA A 189 2.02 -4.42 -16.34
CA ALA A 189 2.86 -5.50 -15.85
C ALA A 189 2.47 -6.07 -14.49
N CYS A 190 1.42 -5.53 -13.84
CA CYS A 190 1.03 -5.93 -12.50
C CYS A 190 -0.45 -6.34 -12.43
N ASP A 191 -0.80 -7.03 -11.36
CA ASP A 191 -2.17 -7.46 -11.04
C ASP A 191 -2.93 -6.37 -10.26
N GLY A 192 -2.26 -5.29 -9.85
CA GLY A 192 -2.89 -4.17 -9.19
C GLY A 192 -1.97 -2.99 -8.90
N VAL A 193 -2.58 -1.90 -8.46
CA VAL A 193 -1.92 -0.66 -8.05
C VAL A 193 -2.34 -0.27 -6.64
N PHE A 194 -1.36 0.05 -5.80
CA PHE A 194 -1.60 0.78 -4.54
C PHE A 194 -1.53 2.28 -4.84
N ALA A 195 -2.68 2.92 -4.98
CA ALA A 195 -2.76 4.37 -5.07
C ALA A 195 -2.27 4.99 -3.74
N HIS A 196 -1.35 5.97 -3.84
CA HIS A 196 -0.76 6.59 -2.65
C HIS A 196 -1.84 7.26 -1.78
N PRO A 197 -1.77 7.22 -0.44
CA PRO A 197 -2.78 7.81 0.45
C PRO A 197 -3.13 9.27 0.19
N ILE A 198 -2.23 10.03 -0.46
CA ILE A 198 -2.48 11.43 -0.86
C ILE A 198 -3.37 11.56 -2.10
N CYS A 199 -3.67 10.49 -2.83
CA CYS A 199 -4.56 10.56 -3.97
C CYS A 199 -5.99 10.85 -3.51
N THR A 200 -6.60 11.88 -4.09
CA THR A 200 -8.01 12.21 -3.87
C THR A 200 -8.91 11.39 -4.78
N PRO A 201 -10.22 11.29 -4.52
CA PRO A 201 -11.15 10.64 -5.46
C PRO A 201 -11.06 11.20 -6.88
N ASN A 202 -10.90 12.52 -6.99
CA ASN A 202 -10.71 13.18 -8.28
C ASN A 202 -9.43 12.73 -8.98
N TYR A 203 -8.32 12.68 -8.24
CA TYR A 203 -7.05 12.23 -8.81
C TYR A 203 -7.10 10.73 -9.23
N VAL A 204 -7.78 9.90 -8.45
CA VAL A 204 -8.01 8.49 -8.83
C VAL A 204 -8.81 8.42 -10.13
N ARG A 205 -9.90 9.18 -10.24
CA ARG A 205 -10.79 9.18 -11.41
C ARG A 205 -10.12 9.72 -12.68
N GLU A 206 -9.44 10.87 -12.55
CA GLU A 206 -8.93 11.61 -13.71
C GLU A 206 -7.52 11.16 -14.14
N VAL A 207 -6.73 10.57 -13.24
CA VAL A 207 -5.32 10.24 -13.51
C VAL A 207 -5.05 8.74 -13.35
N ILE A 208 -5.34 8.15 -12.18
CA ILE A 208 -4.95 6.77 -11.91
C ILE A 208 -5.70 5.79 -12.82
N LEU A 209 -7.03 5.83 -12.81
CA LEU A 209 -7.86 4.90 -13.58
C LEU A 209 -7.58 4.96 -15.09
N PRO A 210 -7.57 6.14 -15.74
CA PRO A 210 -7.30 6.22 -17.18
C PRO A 210 -5.90 5.75 -17.54
N THR A 211 -4.92 6.03 -16.67
CA THR A 211 -3.52 5.68 -16.92
C THR A 211 -3.28 4.18 -16.75
N VAL A 212 -3.86 3.55 -15.74
CA VAL A 212 -3.88 2.09 -15.56
C VAL A 212 -4.56 1.42 -16.76
N ALA A 213 -5.73 1.92 -17.18
CA ALA A 213 -6.44 1.40 -18.34
C ALA A 213 -5.64 1.53 -19.65
N ALA A 214 -4.87 2.61 -19.82
CA ALA A 214 -3.97 2.76 -20.96
C ALA A 214 -2.82 1.74 -20.93
N GLY A 215 -2.28 1.44 -19.75
CA GLY A 215 -1.26 0.40 -19.55
C GLY A 215 -1.79 -1.00 -19.88
N ALA A 216 -2.92 -1.38 -19.29
CA ALA A 216 -3.58 -2.67 -19.53
C ALA A 216 -3.90 -2.89 -21.01
N ARG A 217 -4.43 -1.87 -21.68
CA ARG A 217 -4.72 -1.89 -23.12
C ARG A 217 -3.45 -2.10 -23.97
N ALA A 218 -2.34 -1.44 -23.59
CA ALA A 218 -1.05 -1.60 -24.27
C ALA A 218 -0.48 -3.03 -24.11
N ALA A 219 -0.77 -3.68 -22.99
CA ALA A 219 -0.38 -5.07 -22.70
C ALA A 219 -1.37 -6.12 -23.22
N GLY A 220 -2.51 -5.71 -23.77
CA GLY A 220 -3.49 -6.61 -24.40
C GLY A 220 -4.46 -7.30 -23.43
N HIS A 221 -4.69 -6.75 -22.23
CA HIS A 221 -5.68 -7.28 -21.29
C HIS A 221 -6.64 -6.18 -20.80
N PRO A 222 -7.81 -6.56 -20.25
CA PRO A 222 -8.78 -5.58 -19.77
C PRO A 222 -8.31 -4.88 -18.49
N ALA A 223 -8.67 -3.60 -18.33
CA ALA A 223 -8.34 -2.83 -17.14
C ALA A 223 -9.01 -3.38 -15.86
N SER A 224 -10.11 -4.14 -16.01
CA SER A 224 -10.78 -4.83 -14.90
C SER A 224 -9.93 -5.89 -14.20
N ASP A 225 -8.87 -6.38 -14.86
CA ASP A 225 -7.96 -7.37 -14.29
C ASP A 225 -6.94 -6.73 -13.34
N VAL A 226 -6.85 -5.39 -13.34
CA VAL A 226 -5.93 -4.64 -12.48
C VAL A 226 -6.67 -4.09 -11.27
N GLU A 227 -6.35 -4.57 -10.09
CA GLU A 227 -6.95 -4.08 -8.83
C GLU A 227 -6.52 -2.65 -8.52
N ILE A 228 -7.49 -1.81 -8.14
CA ILE A 228 -7.23 -0.47 -7.62
C ILE A 228 -7.37 -0.50 -6.11
N VAL A 229 -6.24 -0.47 -5.43
CA VAL A 229 -6.16 -0.55 -3.97
C VAL A 229 -5.79 0.82 -3.40
N HIS A 230 -6.52 1.28 -2.41
CA HIS A 230 -6.24 2.56 -1.77
C HIS A 230 -6.42 2.49 -0.25
N ALA A 231 -5.59 3.23 0.47
CA ALA A 231 -5.72 3.49 1.89
C ALA A 231 -5.96 4.99 2.09
N PRO A 232 -7.23 5.44 2.04
CA PRO A 232 -7.54 6.87 2.17
C PRO A 232 -7.14 7.39 3.54
N ILE A 233 -6.80 8.68 3.62
CA ILE A 233 -6.66 9.33 4.90
C ILE A 233 -8.03 9.45 5.53
N ILE A 234 -8.16 8.97 6.76
CA ILE A 234 -9.39 9.00 7.53
C ILE A 234 -9.17 9.86 8.77
N VAL A 235 -10.13 10.73 9.03
CA VAL A 235 -10.22 11.54 10.23
C VAL A 235 -11.53 11.17 10.91
N THR A 236 -11.45 10.44 12.01
CA THR A 236 -12.62 9.95 12.74
C THR A 236 -12.38 10.07 14.24
N GLY A 237 -13.45 9.96 15.02
CA GLY A 237 -13.41 10.00 16.47
C GLY A 237 -14.75 9.62 17.06
N ARG A 238 -14.76 9.39 18.38
CA ARG A 238 -15.96 9.08 19.16
C ARG A 238 -16.82 10.32 19.42
N ASP A 239 -16.18 11.49 19.40
CA ASP A 239 -16.82 12.78 19.63
C ASP A 239 -16.16 13.90 18.80
N SER A 240 -16.77 15.08 18.80
CA SER A 240 -16.31 16.26 18.07
C SER A 240 -14.92 16.71 18.48
N ALA A 241 -14.57 16.59 19.76
CA ALA A 241 -13.27 17.04 20.27
C ALA A 241 -12.14 16.14 19.77
N GLU A 242 -12.40 14.82 19.67
CA GLU A 242 -11.47 13.87 19.11
C GLU A 242 -11.27 14.10 17.60
N ILE A 243 -12.36 14.32 16.87
CA ILE A 243 -12.31 14.67 15.43
C ILE A 243 -11.51 15.96 15.20
N GLU A 244 -11.69 17.02 16.00
CA GLU A 244 -10.93 18.26 15.84
C GLU A 244 -9.43 18.06 16.11
N ARG A 245 -9.05 17.24 17.07
CA ARG A 245 -7.64 16.90 17.29
C ARG A 245 -7.04 16.17 16.10
N GLU A 246 -7.75 15.19 15.54
CA GLU A 246 -7.30 14.43 14.36
C GLU A 246 -7.25 15.32 13.10
N LYS A 247 -8.15 16.29 12.92
CA LYS A 247 -8.07 17.31 11.85
C LYS A 247 -6.77 18.10 11.91
N HIS A 248 -6.34 18.51 13.12
CA HIS A 248 -5.07 19.23 13.27
C HIS A 248 -3.86 18.36 12.84
N LEU A 249 -3.83 17.10 13.26
CA LEU A 249 -2.79 16.16 12.86
C LEU A 249 -2.84 15.88 11.35
N HIS A 250 -4.04 15.80 10.78
CA HIS A 250 -4.22 15.65 9.35
C HIS A 250 -3.67 16.84 8.55
N LYS A 251 -3.89 18.09 8.96
CA LYS A 251 -3.29 19.26 8.32
C LYS A 251 -1.76 19.18 8.28
N ARG A 252 -1.12 18.72 9.36
CA ARG A 252 0.34 18.49 9.37
C ARG A 252 0.75 17.46 8.34
N ARG A 253 -0.01 16.37 8.19
CA ARG A 253 0.21 15.31 7.19
C ARG A 253 0.06 15.86 5.77
N VAL A 254 -0.99 16.63 5.49
CA VAL A 254 -1.18 17.28 4.18
C VAL A 254 -0.03 18.23 3.87
N ALA A 255 0.39 19.07 4.84
CA ALA A 255 1.52 19.98 4.67
C ALA A 255 2.82 19.23 4.32
N PHE A 256 3.09 18.10 5.00
CA PHE A 256 4.22 17.24 4.71
C PHE A 256 4.18 16.68 3.29
N TYR A 257 3.05 16.13 2.84
CA TYR A 257 2.92 15.59 1.50
C TYR A 257 3.02 16.70 0.44
N ALA A 258 2.37 17.84 0.65
CA ALA A 258 2.43 18.98 -0.26
C ALA A 258 3.84 19.55 -0.41
N SER A 259 4.70 19.43 0.61
CA SER A 259 6.10 19.85 0.54
C SER A 259 6.97 18.90 -0.31
N THR A 260 6.48 17.73 -0.65
CA THR A 260 7.25 16.70 -1.36
C THR A 260 6.94 16.76 -2.86
N ARG A 261 7.92 17.16 -3.67
CA ARG A 261 7.75 17.40 -5.11
C ARG A 261 7.12 16.24 -5.89
N THR A 262 7.40 15.01 -5.49
CA THR A 262 6.84 13.80 -6.13
C THR A 262 5.31 13.77 -6.09
N TYR A 263 4.69 14.45 -5.12
CA TYR A 263 3.23 14.49 -4.95
C TYR A 263 2.57 15.75 -5.53
N HIS A 264 3.34 16.72 -6.04
CA HIS A 264 2.81 17.97 -6.62
C HIS A 264 1.73 17.74 -7.67
N PRO A 265 1.80 16.74 -8.57
CA PRO A 265 0.73 16.52 -9.55
C PRO A 265 -0.66 16.32 -8.94
N VAL A 266 -0.77 15.79 -7.72
CA VAL A 266 -2.06 15.69 -7.02
C VAL A 266 -2.57 17.06 -6.63
N PHE A 267 -1.71 17.95 -6.15
CA PHE A 267 -2.06 19.31 -5.76
C PHE A 267 -2.34 20.20 -6.98
N GLU A 268 -1.63 19.98 -8.08
CA GLU A 268 -1.83 20.67 -9.36
C GLU A 268 -3.24 20.44 -9.92
N LEU A 269 -3.75 19.21 -9.86
CA LEU A 269 -5.11 18.88 -10.29
C LEU A 269 -6.18 19.71 -9.55
N HIS A 270 -5.89 20.10 -8.31
CA HIS A 270 -6.79 20.90 -7.48
C HIS A 270 -6.49 22.40 -7.51
N GLY A 271 -5.56 22.86 -8.33
CA GLY A 271 -5.18 24.28 -8.41
C GLY A 271 -4.34 24.80 -7.23
N TRP A 272 -3.67 23.92 -6.49
CA TRP A 272 -2.86 24.28 -5.32
C TRP A 272 -1.33 24.23 -5.58
N THR A 273 -0.92 24.41 -6.82
CA THR A 273 0.49 24.37 -7.24
C THR A 273 1.35 25.38 -6.46
N ASP A 274 0.93 26.66 -6.40
CA ASP A 274 1.69 27.71 -5.72
C ASP A 274 1.84 27.42 -4.22
N LEU A 275 0.78 26.94 -3.58
CA LEU A 275 0.84 26.58 -2.18
C LEU A 275 1.78 25.40 -1.95
N ALA A 276 1.74 24.37 -2.80
CA ALA A 276 2.66 23.23 -2.71
C ALA A 276 4.12 23.66 -2.86
N MET A 277 4.42 24.56 -3.80
CA MET A 277 5.75 25.12 -3.98
C MET A 277 6.21 25.93 -2.75
N ARG A 278 5.33 26.75 -2.17
CA ARG A 278 5.60 27.50 -0.93
C ARG A 278 5.88 26.57 0.25
N LEU A 279 5.09 25.51 0.41
CA LEU A 279 5.28 24.50 1.45
C LEU A 279 6.60 23.75 1.26
N HIS A 280 6.98 23.45 0.01
CA HIS A 280 8.29 22.88 -0.28
C HIS A 280 9.44 23.80 0.16
N ALA A 281 9.37 25.11 -0.10
CA ALA A 281 10.37 26.07 0.35
C ALA A 281 10.48 26.08 1.89
N LEU A 282 9.36 26.21 2.60
CA LEU A 282 9.32 26.18 4.07
C LEU A 282 9.85 24.90 4.67
N SER A 283 9.61 23.75 4.04
CA SER A 283 10.13 22.45 4.52
C SER A 283 11.66 22.40 4.50
N ARG A 284 12.30 23.06 3.53
CA ARG A 284 13.76 23.18 3.45
C ARG A 284 14.35 24.07 4.54
N GLU A 285 13.56 25.00 5.06
CA GLU A 285 13.89 25.85 6.19
C GLU A 285 13.56 25.21 7.54
N GLY A 286 12.95 24.02 7.56
CA GLY A 286 12.53 23.34 8.80
C GLY A 286 11.31 23.97 9.48
N ARG A 287 10.53 24.78 8.80
CA ARG A 287 9.41 25.58 9.33
C ARG A 287 8.08 24.81 9.31
N TRP A 288 8.05 23.64 9.92
CA TRP A 288 6.93 22.68 9.87
C TRP A 288 5.62 23.23 10.47
N ASP A 289 5.70 23.98 11.57
CA ASP A 289 4.50 24.55 12.20
C ASP A 289 3.87 25.67 11.35
N ASP A 290 4.70 26.48 10.67
CA ASP A 290 4.21 27.49 9.74
C ASP A 290 3.55 26.86 8.51
N MET A 291 4.07 25.72 8.03
CA MET A 291 3.45 24.97 6.93
C MET A 291 2.03 24.51 7.30
N THR A 292 1.84 23.99 8.52
CA THR A 292 0.53 23.51 8.98
C THR A 292 -0.53 24.62 9.00
N LYS A 293 -0.15 25.84 9.41
CA LYS A 293 -1.02 27.02 9.44
C LYS A 293 -1.50 27.48 8.04
N LEU A 294 -0.73 27.13 7.00
CA LEU A 294 -1.05 27.50 5.61
C LEU A 294 -2.05 26.55 4.95
N ILE A 295 -2.37 25.39 5.55
CA ILE A 295 -3.31 24.44 4.97
C ILE A 295 -4.75 24.92 5.18
N PRO A 296 -5.48 25.29 4.10
CA PRO A 296 -6.88 25.69 4.19
C PRO A 296 -7.77 24.50 4.62
N GLU A 297 -8.89 24.79 5.28
CA GLU A 297 -9.87 23.74 5.65
C GLU A 297 -10.36 22.96 4.43
N GLN A 298 -10.66 23.65 3.33
CA GLN A 298 -11.08 23.01 2.08
C GLN A 298 -10.05 22.01 1.57
N MET A 299 -8.75 22.36 1.60
CA MET A 299 -7.69 21.44 1.20
C MET A 299 -7.64 20.23 2.15
N ALA A 300 -7.70 20.44 3.46
CA ALA A 300 -7.69 19.35 4.42
C ALA A 300 -8.88 18.38 4.21
N ALA A 301 -10.07 18.93 3.96
CA ALA A 301 -11.27 18.12 3.70
C ALA A 301 -11.20 17.31 2.38
N GLU A 302 -10.55 17.86 1.34
CA GLU A 302 -10.37 17.14 0.08
C GLU A 302 -9.51 15.88 0.25
N PHE A 303 -8.43 15.96 1.03
CA PHE A 303 -7.48 14.87 1.23
C PHE A 303 -7.88 13.86 2.31
N ALA A 304 -9.00 14.02 2.99
CA ALA A 304 -9.47 13.05 4.00
C ALA A 304 -10.94 12.72 3.85
N THR A 305 -11.35 11.57 4.34
CA THR A 305 -12.75 11.31 4.71
C THR A 305 -12.89 11.64 6.19
N ILE A 306 -13.73 12.63 6.51
CA ILE A 306 -13.94 13.15 7.87
C ILE A 306 -15.36 12.80 8.29
N ALA A 307 -15.50 11.92 9.28
CA ALA A 307 -16.81 11.49 9.79
C ALA A 307 -16.69 10.94 11.23
N PRO A 308 -17.77 11.02 12.02
CA PRO A 308 -17.89 10.23 13.24
C PRO A 308 -17.75 8.73 12.93
N LEU A 309 -17.27 7.96 13.89
CA LEU A 309 -17.02 6.53 13.71
C LEU A 309 -18.28 5.76 13.25
N ASP A 310 -19.44 6.10 13.76
CA ASP A 310 -20.71 5.43 13.40
C ASP A 310 -21.21 5.76 11.98
N GLU A 311 -20.76 6.87 11.39
CA GLU A 311 -21.09 7.33 10.02
C GLU A 311 -19.97 7.01 9.01
N LEU A 312 -18.83 6.52 9.48
CA LEU A 312 -17.62 6.38 8.67
C LEU A 312 -17.82 5.45 7.46
N GLY A 313 -18.56 4.37 7.63
CA GLY A 313 -18.84 3.42 6.54
C GLY A 313 -19.57 4.05 5.38
N ASP A 314 -20.61 4.85 5.65
CA ASP A 314 -21.41 5.54 4.63
C ASP A 314 -20.58 6.67 3.98
N ALA A 315 -19.85 7.46 4.76
CA ALA A 315 -19.00 8.52 4.25
C ALA A 315 -17.89 8.00 3.32
N LEU A 316 -17.28 6.87 3.65
CA LEU A 316 -16.28 6.22 2.81
C LEU A 316 -16.92 5.64 1.53
N ARG A 317 -18.09 5.01 1.65
CA ARG A 317 -18.82 4.48 0.51
C ARG A 317 -19.25 5.57 -0.47
N GLU A 318 -19.75 6.69 0.02
CA GLU A 318 -20.10 7.86 -0.79
C GLU A 318 -18.89 8.43 -1.52
N LYS A 319 -17.76 8.60 -0.81
CA LYS A 319 -16.57 9.23 -1.37
C LYS A 319 -15.79 8.35 -2.33
N TRP A 320 -15.74 7.03 -2.10
CA TRP A 320 -14.84 6.08 -2.78
C TRP A 320 -15.56 4.97 -3.57
N GLY A 321 -16.86 4.84 -3.41
CA GLY A 321 -17.66 3.81 -4.13
C GLY A 321 -17.50 3.91 -5.65
N GLY A 322 -17.32 2.76 -6.30
CA GLY A 322 -17.13 2.67 -7.75
C GLY A 322 -15.75 3.11 -8.27
N LEU A 323 -14.84 3.62 -7.41
CA LEU A 323 -13.47 4.00 -7.80
C LEU A 323 -12.44 2.93 -7.45
N LEU A 324 -12.68 2.14 -6.42
CA LEU A 324 -11.72 1.21 -5.85
C LEU A 324 -12.22 -0.23 -5.93
N THR A 325 -11.30 -1.17 -6.14
CA THR A 325 -11.57 -2.60 -5.93
C THR A 325 -11.39 -2.98 -4.47
N THR A 326 -10.42 -2.34 -3.78
CA THR A 326 -10.11 -2.58 -2.36
C THR A 326 -9.82 -1.26 -1.65
N LEU A 327 -10.52 -1.02 -0.54
CA LEU A 327 -10.26 0.09 0.37
C LEU A 327 -9.63 -0.46 1.67
N ASN A 328 -8.51 0.13 2.10
CA ASN A 328 -7.87 -0.25 3.35
C ASN A 328 -8.17 0.75 4.44
N LEU A 329 -8.70 0.25 5.55
CA LEU A 329 -8.97 1.02 6.76
C LEU A 329 -7.67 1.20 7.59
N PRO A 330 -7.56 2.25 8.41
CA PRO A 330 -6.41 2.47 9.27
C PRO A 330 -6.36 1.45 10.42
N THR A 331 -5.16 1.25 10.97
CA THR A 331 -4.92 0.29 12.05
C THR A 331 -5.45 0.71 13.42
N ASP A 332 -5.65 2.00 13.61
CA ASP A 332 -6.07 2.60 14.89
C ASP A 332 -7.58 2.58 15.11
N LEU A 333 -8.32 1.86 14.27
CA LEU A 333 -9.72 1.57 14.57
C LEU A 333 -9.84 0.80 15.90
N PRO A 334 -10.79 1.20 16.78
CA PRO A 334 -10.93 0.60 18.07
C PRO A 334 -11.44 -0.85 17.96
N LEU A 335 -10.68 -1.80 18.52
CA LEU A 335 -10.99 -3.24 18.51
C LEU A 335 -10.94 -3.87 19.92
N GLY A 336 -10.82 -3.06 20.96
CA GLY A 336 -10.60 -3.53 22.32
C GLY A 336 -11.84 -4.18 22.97
N THR A 337 -13.02 -3.62 22.75
CA THR A 337 -14.29 -4.09 23.33
C THR A 337 -15.20 -4.72 22.27
N ASP A 338 -16.20 -5.50 22.73
CA ASP A 338 -17.20 -6.09 21.83
C ASP A 338 -18.04 -5.03 21.12
N GLU A 339 -18.32 -3.91 21.79
CA GLU A 339 -19.03 -2.78 21.20
C GLU A 339 -18.21 -2.14 20.06
N GLU A 340 -16.94 -1.87 20.31
CA GLU A 340 -16.01 -1.34 19.29
C GLU A 340 -15.90 -2.29 18.11
N ARG A 341 -15.69 -3.58 18.34
CA ARG A 341 -15.67 -4.61 17.30
C ARG A 341 -16.97 -4.64 16.49
N SER A 342 -18.12 -4.50 17.15
CA SER A 342 -19.41 -4.44 16.47
C SER A 342 -19.56 -3.21 15.59
N ARG A 343 -19.05 -2.05 16.00
CA ARG A 343 -19.02 -0.83 15.19
C ARG A 343 -18.13 -1.02 13.94
N VAL A 344 -16.92 -1.54 14.13
CA VAL A 344 -16.00 -1.80 13.00
C VAL A 344 -16.60 -2.82 12.03
N ARG A 345 -17.24 -3.88 12.51
CA ARG A 345 -17.94 -4.86 11.66
C ARG A 345 -19.00 -4.18 10.79
N ARG A 346 -19.82 -3.28 11.34
CA ARG A 346 -20.80 -2.53 10.54
C ARG A 346 -20.16 -1.68 9.45
N ILE A 347 -19.01 -1.05 9.73
CA ILE A 347 -18.26 -0.28 8.70
C ILE A 347 -17.83 -1.21 7.57
N VAL A 348 -17.24 -2.37 7.89
CA VAL A 348 -16.82 -3.36 6.90
C VAL A 348 -18.00 -3.83 6.05
N GLU A 349 -19.10 -4.24 6.66
CA GLU A 349 -20.32 -4.70 5.95
C GLU A 349 -20.91 -3.60 5.05
N THR A 350 -20.91 -2.34 5.51
CA THR A 350 -21.41 -1.20 4.71
C THR A 350 -20.57 -0.99 3.46
N LEU A 351 -19.26 -1.11 3.57
CA LEU A 351 -18.33 -0.97 2.45
C LEU A 351 -18.38 -2.16 1.47
N GLN A 352 -18.59 -3.38 1.98
CA GLN A 352 -18.71 -4.58 1.13
C GLN A 352 -19.99 -4.62 0.30
N ARG A 353 -21.04 -3.88 0.69
CA ARG A 353 -22.31 -3.72 -0.09
C ARG A 353 -22.20 -2.68 -1.22
N ALA A 354 -21.06 -2.00 -1.35
CA ALA A 354 -20.83 -0.91 -2.32
C ALA A 354 -20.45 -1.44 -3.71
#